data_b502159d5dc840ef280377d8b4fefff6
#
_entry.id   b502159d5dc840ef280377d8b4fefff6
#
_cell.length_a   1.000
_cell.length_b   1.000
_cell.length_c   1.000
_cell.angle_alpha   90.00
_cell.angle_beta   90.00
_cell.angle_gamma   90.00
#
_symmetry.space_group_name_H-M   'P 1'
#
loop_
_entity.id
_entity.type
_entity.pdbx_description
1 polymer ?
#
loop_
_entity_poly.entity_id
_entity_poly.type
_entity_poly.pdbx_seq_one_letter_code
_entity_poly.pdbx_strand_id
1 'polypeptide(L)'
;MHLRIAIAEHPHTSAVRNGSIPIEGVDAEIITVKPQIAAFRRMVRQVEFDVCELAPTTYIIARAYGAPFVALPIFVQRRFHHAGLLVRPDAGIKTP
;
A
#
# COMPACT_ATOMS: atom_id res chain seq x y z
N MET A 1 8.77 -21.11 -1.10
CA MET A 1 7.66 -20.49 -1.87
C MET A 1 8.17 -19.17 -2.42
N HIS A 2 8.12 -18.98 -3.72
CA HIS A 2 8.53 -17.73 -4.37
C HIS A 2 7.35 -16.76 -4.40
N LEU A 3 7.56 -15.51 -3.93
CA LEU A 3 6.53 -14.47 -3.92
C LEU A 3 7.06 -13.15 -4.48
N ARG A 4 6.29 -12.56 -5.39
CA ARG A 4 6.51 -11.21 -5.94
C ARG A 4 5.82 -10.19 -5.05
N ILE A 5 6.61 -9.35 -4.36
CA ILE A 5 6.15 -8.46 -3.30
C ILE A 5 6.39 -7.01 -3.69
N ALA A 6 5.32 -6.23 -3.87
CA ALA A 6 5.37 -4.81 -4.18
C ALA A 6 5.01 -3.96 -2.95
N ILE A 7 6.02 -3.55 -2.20
CA ILE A 7 5.88 -2.66 -1.03
C ILE A 7 6.75 -1.42 -1.19
N ALA A 8 6.26 -0.28 -0.70
CA ALA A 8 7.00 0.97 -0.75
C ALA A 8 8.22 0.96 0.20
N GLU A 9 9.11 1.89 -0.06
CA GLU A 9 10.28 2.11 0.77
C GLU A 9 9.89 2.95 1.99
N HIS A 10 9.61 2.25 3.09
CA HIS A 10 9.37 2.85 4.41
C HIS A 10 10.53 2.46 5.35
N PRO A 11 10.87 3.27 6.36
CA PRO A 11 11.93 2.91 7.30
C PRO A 11 11.73 1.54 7.96
N HIS A 12 10.50 1.19 8.30
CA HIS A 12 10.16 -0.08 8.95
C HIS A 12 10.03 -1.28 7.99
N THR A 13 10.02 -1.05 6.68
CA THR A 13 10.04 -2.14 5.68
C THR A 13 11.43 -2.40 5.11
N SER A 14 12.41 -1.57 5.44
CA SER A 14 13.75 -1.61 4.84
C SER A 14 14.46 -2.95 5.06
N ALA A 15 14.33 -3.54 6.24
CA ALA A 15 14.99 -4.79 6.59
C ALA A 15 14.49 -5.99 5.76
N VAL A 16 13.19 -6.04 5.46
CA VAL A 16 12.60 -7.04 4.57
C VAL A 16 13.02 -6.77 3.12
N ARG A 17 13.00 -5.49 2.70
CA ARG A 17 13.34 -5.09 1.33
C ARG A 17 14.78 -5.36 0.96
N ASN A 18 15.72 -5.17 1.88
CA ASN A 18 17.15 -5.42 1.63
C ASN A 18 17.61 -6.85 1.97
N GLY A 19 16.68 -7.71 2.44
CA GLY A 19 16.94 -9.11 2.77
C GLY A 19 17.68 -9.33 4.10
N SER A 20 17.90 -8.28 4.92
CA SER A 20 18.55 -8.46 6.23
C SER A 20 17.67 -9.20 7.24
N ILE A 21 16.36 -9.16 7.06
CA ILE A 21 15.40 -10.00 7.77
C ILE A 21 14.63 -10.82 6.72
N PRO A 22 14.92 -12.13 6.60
CA PRO A 22 14.20 -12.99 5.67
C PRO A 22 12.78 -13.30 6.17
N ILE A 23 11.89 -13.56 5.23
CA ILE A 23 10.57 -14.12 5.55
C ILE A 23 10.72 -15.64 5.54
N GLU A 24 10.48 -16.28 6.68
CA GLU A 24 10.65 -17.73 6.81
C GLU A 24 9.79 -18.50 5.80
N GLY A 25 10.41 -19.41 5.07
CA GLY A 25 9.76 -20.23 4.05
C GLY A 25 9.41 -19.50 2.74
N VAL A 26 9.85 -18.25 2.58
CA VAL A 26 9.55 -17.44 1.39
C VAL A 26 10.82 -16.97 0.71
N ASP A 27 10.92 -17.22 -0.59
CA ASP A 27 11.84 -16.57 -1.50
C ASP A 27 11.17 -15.29 -2.02
N ALA A 28 11.51 -14.15 -1.43
CA ALA A 28 10.85 -12.88 -1.67
C ALA A 28 11.53 -12.08 -2.79
N GLU A 29 10.87 -11.93 -3.93
CA GLU A 29 11.25 -10.99 -4.98
C GLU A 29 10.64 -9.61 -4.70
N ILE A 30 11.44 -8.67 -4.22
CA ILE A 30 10.98 -7.31 -3.94
C ILE A 30 10.93 -6.48 -5.20
N ILE A 31 9.73 -6.07 -5.60
CA ILE A 31 9.48 -5.27 -6.79
C ILE A 31 9.27 -3.81 -6.41
N THR A 32 10.15 -2.95 -6.89
CA THR A 32 10.04 -1.51 -6.67
C THR A 32 9.28 -0.85 -7.81
N VAL A 33 8.16 -0.20 -7.48
CA VAL A 33 7.35 0.57 -8.42
C VAL A 33 7.28 2.01 -7.94
N LYS A 34 7.67 2.94 -8.80
CA LYS A 34 7.61 4.38 -8.51
C LYS A 34 6.78 5.10 -9.56
N PRO A 35 5.78 5.91 -9.17
CA PRO A 35 5.27 6.08 -7.81
C PRO A 35 4.50 4.84 -7.32
N GLN A 36 4.40 4.63 -6.01
CA GLN A 36 3.75 3.45 -5.41
C GLN A 36 2.30 3.27 -5.86
N ILE A 37 1.58 4.34 -6.14
CA ILE A 37 0.21 4.28 -6.67
C ILE A 37 0.11 3.54 -8.01
N ALA A 38 1.19 3.46 -8.78
CA ALA A 38 1.21 2.66 -10.01
C ALA A 38 1.16 1.16 -9.70
N ALA A 39 1.80 0.71 -8.60
CA ALA A 39 1.67 -0.67 -8.14
C ALA A 39 0.22 -0.99 -7.74
N PHE A 40 -0.47 -0.07 -7.08
CA PHE A 40 -1.89 -0.25 -6.74
C PHE A 40 -2.75 -0.51 -7.96
N ARG A 41 -2.56 0.26 -9.03
CA ARG A 41 -3.29 0.08 -10.29
C ARG A 41 -3.01 -1.27 -10.94
N ARG A 42 -1.74 -1.70 -10.95
CA ARG A 42 -1.32 -2.98 -11.52
C ARG A 42 -1.89 -4.15 -10.72
N MET A 43 -1.89 -4.04 -9.39
CA MET A 43 -2.51 -5.04 -8.52
C MET A 43 -4.01 -5.16 -8.76
N VAL A 44 -4.74 -4.05 -8.77
CA VAL A 44 -6.21 -4.07 -8.92
C VAL A 44 -6.65 -4.54 -10.31
N ARG A 45 -5.93 -4.14 -11.36
CA ARG A 45 -6.32 -4.45 -12.74
C ARG A 45 -5.84 -5.81 -13.24
N GLN A 46 -4.69 -6.26 -12.77
CA GLN A 46 -3.99 -7.42 -13.35
C GLN A 46 -3.63 -8.48 -12.32
N VAL A 47 -3.80 -8.20 -11.02
CA VAL A 47 -3.33 -9.05 -9.90
C VAL A 47 -1.87 -9.46 -10.12
N GLU A 48 -1.04 -8.47 -10.48
CA GLU A 48 0.31 -8.71 -10.98
C GLU A 48 1.29 -9.20 -9.92
N PHE A 49 1.00 -8.92 -8.65
CA PHE A 49 1.85 -9.26 -7.52
C PHE A 49 1.17 -10.27 -6.61
N ASP A 50 1.95 -11.11 -5.93
CA ASP A 50 1.43 -12.01 -4.91
C ASP A 50 1.08 -11.26 -3.63
N VAL A 51 1.90 -10.25 -3.29
CA VAL A 51 1.69 -9.35 -2.15
C VAL A 51 1.89 -7.92 -2.62
N CYS A 52 0.97 -7.03 -2.27
CA CYS A 52 1.08 -5.61 -2.63
C CYS A 52 0.56 -4.73 -1.51
N GLU A 53 1.29 -3.66 -1.21
CA GLU A 53 0.75 -2.55 -0.43
C GLU A 53 -0.40 -1.90 -1.21
N LEU A 54 -1.51 -1.65 -0.54
CA LEU A 54 -2.70 -1.09 -1.18
C LEU A 54 -3.39 -0.09 -0.26
N ALA A 55 -3.95 0.97 -0.84
CA ALA A 55 -4.79 1.91 -0.09
C ALA A 55 -6.08 1.21 0.36
N PRO A 56 -6.55 1.38 1.62
CA PRO A 56 -7.76 0.73 2.12
C PRO A 56 -9.00 0.99 1.28
N THR A 57 -9.18 2.22 0.80
CA THR A 57 -10.31 2.59 -0.07
C THR A 57 -10.25 1.84 -1.41
N THR A 58 -9.07 1.72 -1.99
CA THR A 58 -8.86 0.95 -3.22
C THR A 58 -9.18 -0.53 -3.01
N TYR A 59 -8.77 -1.09 -1.86
CA TYR A 59 -9.08 -2.47 -1.49
C TYR A 59 -10.60 -2.71 -1.37
N ILE A 60 -11.30 -1.84 -0.64
CA ILE A 60 -12.76 -1.95 -0.43
C ILE A 60 -13.48 -1.95 -1.78
N ILE A 61 -13.15 -1.01 -2.66
CA ILE A 61 -13.74 -0.93 -4.00
C ILE A 61 -13.42 -2.18 -4.81
N ALA A 62 -12.17 -2.60 -4.85
CA ALA A 62 -11.75 -3.79 -5.60
C ALA A 62 -12.49 -5.06 -5.13
N ARG A 63 -12.66 -5.23 -3.82
CA ARG A 63 -13.42 -6.36 -3.25
C ARG A 63 -14.90 -6.30 -3.59
N ALA A 64 -15.50 -5.12 -3.59
CA ALA A 64 -16.89 -4.94 -4.02
C ALA A 64 -17.12 -5.37 -5.48
N TYR A 65 -16.09 -5.25 -6.33
CA TYR A 65 -16.11 -5.71 -7.71
C TYR A 65 -15.51 -7.12 -7.92
N GLY A 66 -15.33 -7.90 -6.85
CA GLY A 66 -14.95 -9.31 -6.93
C GLY A 66 -13.45 -9.57 -7.14
N ALA A 67 -12.57 -8.62 -6.86
CA ALA A 67 -11.13 -8.83 -6.99
C ALA A 67 -10.65 -10.04 -6.15
N PRO A 68 -9.79 -10.92 -6.71
CA PRO A 68 -9.42 -12.21 -6.10
C PRO A 68 -8.25 -12.09 -5.11
N PHE A 69 -8.22 -11.06 -4.28
CA PHE A 69 -7.21 -10.89 -3.24
C PHE A 69 -7.84 -10.47 -1.92
N VAL A 70 -7.16 -10.72 -0.82
CA VAL A 70 -7.60 -10.40 0.53
C VAL A 70 -6.60 -9.48 1.23
N ALA A 71 -7.09 -8.63 2.15
CA ALA A 71 -6.21 -7.82 2.98
C ALA A 71 -5.59 -8.66 4.09
N LEU A 72 -4.28 -8.48 4.30
CA LEU A 72 -3.61 -8.91 5.52
C LEU A 72 -3.78 -7.83 6.60
N PRO A 73 -3.88 -8.18 7.87
CA PRO A 73 -4.02 -7.22 8.96
C PRO A 73 -2.69 -6.54 9.30
N ILE A 74 -1.97 -6.07 8.28
CA ILE A 74 -0.67 -5.41 8.37
C ILE A 74 -0.81 -4.00 7.84
N PHE A 75 -0.63 -3.01 8.72
CA PHE A 75 -0.73 -1.60 8.36
C PHE A 75 0.67 -1.03 8.18
N VAL A 76 1.08 -0.88 6.93
CA VAL A 76 2.43 -0.39 6.56
C VAL A 76 2.57 1.13 6.65
N GLN A 77 1.46 1.85 6.78
CA GLN A 77 1.50 3.30 6.89
C GLN A 77 0.42 3.83 7.84
N ARG A 78 0.84 4.66 8.78
CA ARG A 78 -0.05 5.43 9.66
C ARG A 78 0.37 6.89 9.65
N ARG A 79 -0.56 7.79 9.37
CA ARG A 79 -0.31 9.23 9.31
C ARG A 79 -1.48 10.01 9.90
N PHE A 80 -1.16 11.17 10.45
CA PHE A 80 -2.16 12.21 10.67
C PHE A 80 -2.38 12.94 9.34
N HIS A 81 -3.62 12.93 8.85
CA HIS A 81 -3.96 13.53 7.56
C HIS A 81 -4.50 14.97 7.68
N HIS A 82 -4.34 15.62 8.82
CA HIS A 82 -4.85 16.98 9.07
C HIS A 82 -4.32 17.98 8.04
N ALA A 83 -3.08 17.85 7.60
CA ALA A 83 -2.50 18.70 6.56
C ALA A 83 -3.17 18.56 5.18
N GLY A 84 -3.98 17.50 4.98
CA GLY A 84 -4.79 17.31 3.77
C GLY A 84 -6.16 18.00 3.81
N LEU A 85 -6.51 18.59 4.96
CA LEU A 85 -7.74 19.37 5.10
C LEU A 85 -7.48 20.79 4.59
N LEU A 86 -8.17 21.16 3.53
CA LEU A 86 -8.08 22.49 2.94
C LEU A 86 -9.39 23.23 3.21
N VAL A 87 -9.26 24.49 3.62
CA VAL A 87 -10.38 25.37 3.85
C VAL A 87 -10.26 26.59 2.92
N ARG A 88 -11.33 26.92 2.26
CA ARG A 88 -11.40 28.14 1.45
C ARG A 88 -11.40 29.35 2.39
N PRO A 89 -10.47 30.31 2.25
CA PRO A 89 -10.31 31.41 3.22
C PRO A 89 -11.56 32.26 3.41
N ASP A 90 -12.37 32.42 2.38
CA ASP A 90 -13.60 33.22 2.37
C ASP A 90 -14.84 32.45 2.87
N ALA A 91 -14.69 31.18 3.25
CA ALA A 91 -15.81 30.37 3.77
C ALA A 91 -16.18 30.69 5.23
N GLY A 92 -15.39 31.52 5.93
CA GLY A 92 -15.66 31.91 7.32
C GLY A 92 -15.41 30.83 8.36
N ILE A 93 -14.85 29.68 7.98
CA ILE A 93 -14.51 28.58 8.90
C ILE A 93 -13.21 28.94 9.62
N LYS A 94 -13.27 29.11 10.93
CA LYS A 94 -12.12 29.51 11.76
C LYS A 94 -11.57 28.40 12.66
N THR A 95 -12.37 27.37 12.91
CA THR A 95 -12.02 26.22 13.77
C THR A 95 -12.60 24.96 13.19
N PRO A 96 -12.03 23.77 13.53
CA PRO A 96 -12.60 22.47 13.17
C PRO A 96 -14.01 22.28 13.70
#